data_9842ffadbe0d9824f7a3f213b3c827c4
#
_entry.id   9842ffadbe0d9824f7a3f213b3c827c4
#
_cell.length_a   1.000
_cell.length_b   1.000
_cell.length_c   1.000
_cell.angle_alpha   90.00
_cell.angle_beta   90.00
_cell.angle_gamma   90.00
#
_symmetry.space_group_name_H-M   'P 1'
#
loop_
_entity.id
_entity.type
_entity.pdbx_description
1 polymer ?
#
loop_
_entity_poly.entity_id
_entity_poly.type
_entity_poly.pdbx_seq_one_letter_code
_entity_poly.pdbx_strand_id
1 'polypeptide(L)'
;MSELTKQDIFESGLALRREVLGDAYVDRAFSIQDEFNEAVQDYVTTHAWGATWARRSDDGELALPKKTRSIMNLAMLAAINRPHELEIHLRGAINNGVTKKEMLEIFLHVATYAGAPAMIDGVRIARKVWAEHDGKAG
;
A
#
# COMPACT_ATOMS: atom_id res chain seq x y z
N MET A 1 -14.13 -11.49 24.94
CA MET A 1 -13.29 -10.48 24.29
C MET A 1 -14.11 -9.22 24.07
N SER A 2 -13.56 -8.08 24.42
CA SER A 2 -14.21 -6.81 24.13
C SER A 2 -14.12 -6.49 22.63
N GLU A 3 -15.15 -5.89 22.09
CA GLU A 3 -15.13 -5.40 20.71
C GLU A 3 -14.14 -4.26 20.57
N LEU A 4 -13.46 -4.19 19.42
CA LEU A 4 -12.57 -3.08 19.11
C LEU A 4 -13.40 -1.80 18.88
N THR A 5 -12.98 -0.71 19.50
CA THR A 5 -13.59 0.60 19.25
C THR A 5 -13.09 1.16 17.92
N LYS A 6 -13.79 2.17 17.40
CA LYS A 6 -13.34 2.90 16.22
C LYS A 6 -11.94 3.47 16.43
N GLN A 7 -11.65 3.98 17.63
CA GLN A 7 -10.34 4.53 17.98
C GLN A 7 -9.25 3.44 17.96
N ASP A 8 -9.55 2.25 18.48
CA ASP A 8 -8.61 1.12 18.43
C ASP A 8 -8.27 0.74 16.99
N ILE A 9 -9.27 0.72 16.12
CA ILE A 9 -9.09 0.40 14.69
C ILE A 9 -8.25 1.48 14.02
N PHE A 10 -8.52 2.75 14.28
CA PHE A 10 -7.74 3.87 13.76
C PHE A 10 -6.27 3.78 14.19
N GLU A 11 -6.01 3.55 15.46
CA GLU A 11 -4.64 3.50 15.99
C GLU A 11 -3.85 2.32 15.43
N SER A 12 -4.46 1.14 15.35
CA SER A 12 -3.78 -0.01 14.74
C SER A 12 -3.53 0.20 13.24
N GLY A 13 -4.48 0.85 12.56
CA GLY A 13 -4.33 1.21 11.16
C GLY A 13 -3.21 2.23 10.94
N LEU A 14 -3.14 3.25 11.78
CA LEU A 14 -2.09 4.26 11.70
C LEU A 14 -0.70 3.65 11.90
N ALA A 15 -0.57 2.79 12.91
CA ALA A 15 0.69 2.10 13.17
C ALA A 15 1.15 1.26 11.96
N LEU A 16 0.24 0.48 11.40
CA LEU A 16 0.56 -0.36 10.25
C LEU A 16 0.85 0.46 8.99
N ARG A 17 0.09 1.52 8.76
CA ARG A 17 0.32 2.45 7.64
C ARG A 17 1.73 3.03 7.70
N ARG A 18 2.18 3.40 8.90
CA ARG A 18 3.55 3.90 9.10
C ARG A 18 4.61 2.85 8.81
N GLU A 19 4.38 1.61 9.21
CA GLU A 19 5.30 0.51 8.90
C GLU A 19 5.44 0.30 7.39
N VAL A 20 4.34 0.36 6.65
CA VAL A 20 4.31 0.06 5.21
C VAL A 20 4.80 1.25 4.39
N LEU A 21 4.29 2.45 4.65
CA LEU A 21 4.55 3.63 3.81
C LEU A 21 5.65 4.54 4.37
N GLY A 22 6.03 4.36 5.64
CA GLY A 22 7.03 5.18 6.32
C GLY A 22 6.42 6.42 6.98
N ASP A 23 7.07 6.86 8.07
CA ASP A 23 6.61 8.00 8.87
C ASP A 23 6.55 9.29 8.06
N ALA A 24 7.55 9.54 7.22
CA ALA A 24 7.62 10.77 6.44
C ALA A 24 6.42 10.92 5.50
N TYR A 25 6.03 9.84 4.82
CA TYR A 25 4.86 9.84 3.94
C TYR A 25 3.58 10.12 4.74
N VAL A 26 3.40 9.40 5.85
CA VAL A 26 2.18 9.53 6.69
C VAL A 26 2.11 10.94 7.28
N ASP A 27 3.21 11.47 7.79
CA ASP A 27 3.25 12.82 8.33
C ASP A 27 2.86 13.86 7.27
N ARG A 28 3.37 13.73 6.04
CA ARG A 28 2.98 14.61 4.94
C ARG A 28 1.49 14.49 4.62
N ALA A 29 0.94 13.27 4.62
CA ALA A 29 -0.48 13.06 4.37
C ALA A 29 -1.35 13.78 5.38
N PHE A 30 -0.97 13.77 6.66
CA PHE A 30 -1.71 14.45 7.72
C PHE A 30 -1.41 15.95 7.82
N SER A 31 -0.38 16.45 7.14
CA SER A 31 0.05 17.86 7.28
C SER A 31 -0.90 18.86 6.63
N ILE A 32 -1.70 18.43 5.68
CA ILE A 32 -2.66 19.30 4.99
C ILE A 32 -3.85 19.51 5.92
N GLN A 33 -4.04 20.76 6.39
CA GLN A 33 -5.05 21.10 7.40
C GLN A 33 -6.26 21.76 6.75
N ASP A 34 -7.14 20.94 6.18
CA ASP A 34 -8.42 21.37 5.64
C ASP A 34 -9.49 20.29 5.89
N GLU A 35 -10.74 20.66 5.68
CA GLU A 35 -11.89 19.79 5.90
C GLU A 35 -11.85 18.53 5.04
N PHE A 36 -11.38 18.65 3.81
CA PHE A 36 -11.29 17.51 2.90
C PHE A 36 -10.29 16.49 3.42
N ASN A 37 -9.09 16.95 3.76
CA ASN A 37 -8.02 16.05 4.16
C ASN A 37 -8.31 15.37 5.49
N GLU A 38 -8.87 16.09 6.45
CA GLU A 38 -9.22 15.51 7.76
C GLU A 38 -10.14 14.31 7.58
N ALA A 39 -11.22 14.46 6.83
CA ALA A 39 -12.18 13.38 6.58
C ALA A 39 -11.56 12.24 5.77
N VAL A 40 -10.75 12.55 4.76
CA VAL A 40 -10.09 11.55 3.91
C VAL A 40 -9.09 10.73 4.71
N GLN A 41 -8.23 11.38 5.50
CA GLN A 41 -7.23 10.68 6.29
C GLN A 41 -7.85 9.82 7.39
N ASP A 42 -8.91 10.31 8.04
CA ASP A 42 -9.66 9.51 9.01
C ASP A 42 -10.26 8.27 8.35
N TYR A 43 -10.88 8.42 7.19
CA TYR A 43 -11.48 7.30 6.45
C TYR A 43 -10.44 6.25 6.04
N VAL A 44 -9.38 6.67 5.35
CA VAL A 44 -8.39 5.71 4.84
C VAL A 44 -7.62 5.04 5.97
N THR A 45 -7.31 5.76 7.05
CA THR A 45 -6.62 5.19 8.19
C THR A 45 -7.48 4.18 8.92
N THR A 46 -8.75 4.49 9.13
CA THR A 46 -9.68 3.60 9.84
C THR A 46 -10.08 2.40 8.97
N HIS A 47 -10.52 2.64 7.74
CA HIS A 47 -11.13 1.58 6.93
C HIS A 47 -10.12 0.80 6.10
N ALA A 48 -9.23 1.46 5.39
CA ALA A 48 -8.24 0.75 4.58
C ALA A 48 -7.15 0.13 5.46
N TRP A 49 -6.53 0.91 6.31
CA TRP A 49 -5.40 0.45 7.12
C TRP A 49 -5.85 -0.29 8.39
N GLY A 50 -6.81 0.25 9.11
CA GLY A 50 -7.30 -0.35 10.35
C GLY A 50 -8.15 -1.59 10.12
N ALA A 51 -9.25 -1.44 9.40
CA ALA A 51 -10.21 -2.54 9.23
C ALA A 51 -9.77 -3.60 8.22
N THR A 52 -8.85 -3.26 7.30
CA THR A 52 -8.39 -4.19 6.25
C THR A 52 -6.96 -4.64 6.46
N TRP A 53 -5.99 -3.74 6.34
CA TRP A 53 -4.58 -4.10 6.46
C TRP A 53 -4.21 -4.64 7.84
N ALA A 54 -4.71 -4.03 8.89
CA ALA A 54 -4.41 -4.42 10.27
C ALA A 54 -5.37 -5.47 10.84
N ARG A 55 -6.27 -5.99 10.01
CA ARG A 55 -7.21 -7.03 10.43
C ARG A 55 -6.45 -8.26 10.89
N ARG A 56 -6.90 -8.82 12.03
CA ARG A 56 -6.26 -9.98 12.63
C ARG A 56 -7.19 -11.19 12.59
N SER A 57 -6.59 -12.36 12.48
CA SER A 57 -7.27 -13.64 12.64
C SER A 57 -7.36 -13.99 14.13
N ASP A 58 -8.06 -15.07 14.43
CA ASP A 58 -8.36 -15.48 15.82
C ASP A 58 -7.09 -15.79 16.64
N ASP A 59 -5.97 -16.12 15.98
CA ASP A 59 -4.68 -16.34 16.62
C ASP A 59 -3.92 -15.06 16.98
N GLY A 60 -4.47 -13.89 16.65
CA GLY A 60 -3.84 -12.59 16.91
C GLY A 60 -2.87 -12.12 15.84
N GLU A 61 -2.58 -12.94 14.84
CA GLU A 61 -1.70 -12.56 13.73
C GLU A 61 -2.48 -11.77 12.67
N LEU A 62 -1.75 -11.05 11.79
CA LEU A 62 -2.38 -10.40 10.64
C LEU A 62 -3.12 -11.45 9.81
N ALA A 63 -4.36 -11.15 9.42
CA ALA A 63 -5.17 -12.06 8.61
C ALA A 63 -4.52 -12.41 7.27
N LEU A 64 -3.78 -11.44 6.69
CA LEU A 64 -2.89 -11.67 5.55
C LEU A 64 -1.56 -10.96 5.82
N PRO A 65 -0.43 -11.56 5.42
CA PRO A 65 0.86 -10.89 5.53
C PRO A 65 0.90 -9.58 4.76
N LYS A 66 1.63 -8.60 5.26
CA LYS A 66 1.81 -7.29 4.60
C LYS A 66 2.30 -7.45 3.15
N LYS A 67 3.25 -8.32 2.93
CA LYS A 67 3.78 -8.60 1.59
C LYS A 67 2.69 -9.05 0.62
N THR A 68 1.81 -9.95 1.06
CA THR A 68 0.70 -10.45 0.25
C THR A 68 -0.25 -9.31 -0.13
N ARG A 69 -0.59 -8.44 0.82
CA ARG A 69 -1.45 -7.29 0.53
C ARG A 69 -0.81 -6.32 -0.46
N SER A 70 0.50 -6.10 -0.35
CA SER A 70 1.22 -5.30 -1.33
C SER A 70 1.13 -5.90 -2.74
N ILE A 71 1.33 -7.20 -2.88
CA ILE A 71 1.22 -7.89 -4.17
C ILE A 71 -0.17 -7.68 -4.77
N MET A 72 -1.21 -7.86 -3.96
CA MET A 72 -2.60 -7.65 -4.41
C MET A 72 -2.83 -6.21 -4.86
N ASN A 73 -2.33 -5.23 -4.10
CA ASN A 73 -2.49 -3.82 -4.44
C ASN A 73 -1.79 -3.45 -5.74
N LEU A 74 -0.57 -3.92 -5.96
CA LEU A 74 0.14 -3.64 -7.20
C LEU A 74 -0.64 -4.12 -8.42
N ALA A 75 -1.18 -5.34 -8.34
CA ALA A 75 -1.98 -5.89 -9.43
C ALA A 75 -3.27 -5.09 -9.65
N MET A 76 -4.02 -4.83 -8.57
CA MET A 76 -5.29 -4.10 -8.68
C MET A 76 -5.11 -2.68 -9.18
N LEU A 77 -4.16 -1.93 -8.61
CA LEU A 77 -3.97 -0.53 -8.94
C LEU A 77 -3.46 -0.34 -10.38
N ALA A 78 -2.62 -1.27 -10.86
CA ALA A 78 -2.22 -1.29 -12.26
C ALA A 78 -3.42 -1.58 -13.18
N ALA A 79 -4.21 -2.59 -12.83
CA ALA A 79 -5.35 -3.02 -13.64
C ALA A 79 -6.44 -1.95 -13.75
N ILE A 80 -6.74 -1.22 -12.67
CA ILE A 80 -7.76 -0.18 -12.67
C ILE A 80 -7.25 1.21 -13.04
N ASN A 81 -5.98 1.30 -13.42
CA ASN A 81 -5.36 2.54 -13.88
C ASN A 81 -5.35 3.65 -12.81
N ARG A 82 -4.67 3.37 -11.70
CA ARG A 82 -4.45 4.33 -10.61
C ARG A 82 -2.95 4.56 -10.42
N PRO A 83 -2.31 5.29 -11.33
CA PRO A 83 -0.83 5.39 -11.35
C PRO A 83 -0.25 6.07 -10.11
N HIS A 84 -0.91 7.09 -9.57
CA HIS A 84 -0.43 7.78 -8.37
C HIS A 84 -0.42 6.86 -7.15
N GLU A 85 -1.50 6.14 -6.91
CA GLU A 85 -1.59 5.18 -5.81
C GLU A 85 -0.65 3.99 -6.04
N LEU A 86 -0.50 3.55 -7.29
CA LEU A 86 0.44 2.50 -7.63
C LEU A 86 1.88 2.87 -7.25
N GLU A 87 2.29 4.11 -7.52
CA GLU A 87 3.62 4.59 -7.14
C GLU A 87 3.84 4.51 -5.62
N ILE A 88 2.86 4.97 -4.84
CA ILE A 88 2.89 4.92 -3.38
C ILE A 88 3.01 3.47 -2.89
N HIS A 89 2.19 2.58 -3.43
CA HIS A 89 2.18 1.18 -3.01
C HIS A 89 3.37 0.38 -3.54
N LEU A 90 4.02 0.81 -4.60
CA LEU A 90 5.31 0.23 -5.01
C LEU A 90 6.38 0.50 -3.95
N ARG A 91 6.44 1.71 -3.40
CA ARG A 91 7.34 2.02 -2.28
C ARG A 91 7.01 1.17 -1.06
N GLY A 92 5.74 1.07 -0.72
CA GLY A 92 5.28 0.20 0.37
C GLY A 92 5.60 -1.27 0.13
N ALA A 93 5.49 -1.74 -1.10
CA ALA A 93 5.80 -3.11 -1.47
C ALA A 93 7.30 -3.43 -1.26
N ILE A 94 8.18 -2.51 -1.61
CA ILE A 94 9.61 -2.66 -1.33
C ILE A 94 9.84 -2.79 0.18
N ASN A 95 9.22 -1.94 0.98
CA ASN A 95 9.31 -2.02 2.44
C ASN A 95 8.80 -3.36 2.98
N ASN A 96 7.81 -3.94 2.34
CA ASN A 96 7.22 -5.23 2.73
C ASN A 96 7.93 -6.44 2.12
N GLY A 97 9.04 -6.22 1.41
CA GLY A 97 9.91 -7.31 0.91
C GLY A 97 9.54 -7.86 -0.45
N VAL A 98 8.71 -7.16 -1.22
CA VAL A 98 8.42 -7.57 -2.61
C VAL A 98 9.65 -7.25 -3.47
N THR A 99 10.16 -8.25 -4.17
CA THR A 99 11.36 -8.12 -5.00
C THR A 99 11.05 -7.63 -6.41
N LYS A 100 12.08 -7.18 -7.13
CA LYS A 100 11.96 -6.82 -8.56
C LYS A 100 11.42 -7.98 -9.38
N LYS A 101 11.92 -9.19 -9.12
CA LYS A 101 11.46 -10.40 -9.82
C LYS A 101 9.98 -10.66 -9.58
N GLU A 102 9.54 -10.51 -8.34
CA GLU A 102 8.13 -10.68 -8.00
C GLU A 102 7.27 -9.61 -8.65
N MET A 103 7.75 -8.35 -8.69
CA MET A 103 7.02 -7.27 -9.38
C MET A 103 6.88 -7.55 -10.87
N LEU A 104 7.92 -8.07 -11.51
CA LEU A 104 7.83 -8.48 -12.90
C LEU A 104 6.72 -9.51 -13.12
N GLU A 105 6.67 -10.52 -12.25
CA GLU A 105 5.62 -11.54 -12.33
C GLU A 105 4.23 -10.97 -12.11
N ILE A 106 4.09 -10.02 -11.16
CA ILE A 106 2.82 -9.32 -10.93
C ILE A 106 2.36 -8.61 -12.20
N PHE A 107 3.24 -7.84 -12.84
CA PHE A 107 2.87 -7.05 -14.02
C PHE A 107 2.64 -7.93 -15.26
N LEU A 108 3.36 -9.03 -15.40
CA LEU A 108 3.07 -10.01 -16.45
C LEU A 108 1.67 -10.61 -16.26
N HIS A 109 1.30 -10.89 -15.02
CA HIS A 109 -0.03 -11.38 -14.68
C HIS A 109 -1.10 -10.33 -15.01
N VAL A 110 -0.84 -9.06 -14.69
CA VAL A 110 -1.72 -7.94 -15.06
C VAL A 110 -1.94 -7.90 -16.58
N ALA A 111 -0.88 -8.08 -17.37
CA ALA A 111 -1.00 -8.08 -18.83
C ALA A 111 -1.94 -9.17 -19.33
N THR A 112 -1.92 -10.34 -18.67
CA THR A 112 -2.76 -11.48 -19.03
C THR A 112 -4.25 -11.20 -18.82
N TYR A 113 -4.61 -10.54 -17.75
CA TYR A 113 -6.01 -10.35 -17.35
C TYR A 113 -6.55 -8.95 -17.57
N ALA A 114 -5.67 -7.94 -17.68
CA ALA A 114 -6.08 -6.54 -17.82
C ALA A 114 -5.48 -5.85 -19.06
N GLY A 115 -4.62 -6.53 -19.80
CA GLY A 115 -4.05 -6.02 -21.04
C GLY A 115 -2.64 -5.46 -20.90
N ALA A 116 -1.89 -5.51 -21.99
CA ALA A 116 -0.50 -5.08 -22.06
C ALA A 116 -0.28 -3.60 -21.67
N PRO A 117 -1.16 -2.64 -22.04
CA PRO A 117 -0.95 -1.26 -21.65
C PRO A 117 -0.88 -1.03 -20.13
N ALA A 118 -1.70 -1.75 -19.34
CA ALA A 118 -1.66 -1.67 -17.89
C ALA A 118 -0.32 -2.17 -17.34
N MET A 119 0.21 -3.26 -17.90
CA MET A 119 1.54 -3.76 -17.56
C MET A 119 2.64 -2.74 -17.91
N ILE A 120 2.59 -2.17 -19.09
CA ILE A 120 3.62 -1.22 -19.57
C ILE A 120 3.69 0.00 -18.66
N ASP A 121 2.54 0.58 -18.29
CA ASP A 121 2.49 1.70 -17.37
C ASP A 121 2.97 1.32 -15.97
N GLY A 122 2.57 0.14 -15.48
CA GLY A 122 3.01 -0.36 -14.19
C GLY A 122 4.52 -0.56 -14.11
N VAL A 123 5.11 -1.15 -15.15
CA VAL A 123 6.57 -1.36 -15.23
C VAL A 123 7.31 -0.03 -15.30
N ARG A 124 6.78 0.95 -16.01
CA ARG A 124 7.39 2.29 -16.08
C ARG A 124 7.46 2.93 -14.70
N ILE A 125 6.38 2.86 -13.92
CA ILE A 125 6.32 3.40 -12.58
C ILE A 125 7.24 2.61 -11.63
N ALA A 126 7.23 1.28 -11.73
CA ALA A 126 8.11 0.43 -10.93
C ALA A 126 9.58 0.74 -11.17
N ARG A 127 9.96 0.95 -12.43
CA ARG A 127 11.34 1.32 -12.78
C ARG A 127 11.77 2.63 -12.12
N LYS A 128 10.88 3.62 -12.11
CA LYS A 128 11.12 4.91 -11.45
C LYS A 128 11.32 4.73 -9.93
N VAL A 129 10.43 3.97 -9.30
CA VAL A 129 10.49 3.75 -7.84
C VAL A 129 11.75 2.98 -7.45
N TRP A 130 12.14 1.95 -8.20
CA TRP A 130 13.36 1.21 -7.93
C TRP A 130 14.61 2.05 -8.14
N ALA A 131 14.63 2.92 -9.16
CA ALA A 131 15.75 3.83 -9.37
C ALA A 131 15.94 4.78 -8.19
N GLU A 132 14.85 5.32 -7.64
CA GLU A 132 14.90 6.14 -6.43
C GLU A 132 15.40 5.35 -5.21
N HIS A 133 14.91 4.14 -5.04
CA HIS A 133 15.29 3.26 -3.94
C HIS A 133 16.77 2.89 -4.01
N ASP A 134 17.27 2.50 -5.17
CA ASP A 134 18.67 2.14 -5.38
C ASP A 134 19.60 3.35 -5.17
N GLY A 135 19.15 4.54 -5.57
CA GLY A 135 19.89 5.78 -5.36
C GLY A 135 20.03 6.15 -3.89
N LYS A 136 19.01 5.86 -3.06
CA LYS A 136 19.06 6.10 -1.61
C LYS A 136 19.91 5.07 -0.88
N ALA A 137 20.00 3.86 -1.40
CA ALA A 137 20.79 2.78 -0.81
C ALA A 137 22.30 2.91 -1.10
N GLY A 138 22.66 3.71 -2.09
CA GLY A 138 24.04 4.01 -2.45
C GLY A 138 24.58 5.23 -1.70
#